data_b8eaf162ab413a70f84898d2b9163e70
#
_entry.id   b8eaf162ab413a70f84898d2b9163e70
#
_cell.length_a   1.000
_cell.length_b   1.000
_cell.length_c   1.000
_cell.angle_alpha   90.00
_cell.angle_beta   90.00
_cell.angle_gamma   90.00
#
_symmetry.space_group_name_H-M   'P 1'
#
loop_
_entity.id
_entity.type
_entity.pdbx_description
1 polymer ?
#
loop_
_entity_poly.entity_id
_entity_poly.type
_entity_poly.pdbx_seq_one_letter_code
_entity_poly.pdbx_strand_id
1 'polypeptide(L)'
;EYVVDSLTPQVTSTAVNASMNGSYGLQIWLNSDKGTSVTVGRTGSLYPDLPTDMFWFQGACRQFGVGVPSKDLTVVMLRPGCDTLEKAFLDQLDPTPATVFIYQLGKAISSLR
;
A
#
# COMPACT_ATOMS: atom_id res chain seq x y z
N GLU A 1 9.15 18.98 -2.40
CA GLU A 1 9.69 18.30 -3.60
C GLU A 1 9.87 16.80 -3.34
N TYR A 2 10.66 16.40 -2.35
CA TYR A 2 10.84 14.99 -2.00
C TYR A 2 9.51 14.27 -1.68
N VAL A 3 8.61 14.91 -0.95
CA VAL A 3 7.30 14.35 -0.62
C VAL A 3 6.47 14.13 -1.88
N VAL A 4 6.45 15.10 -2.79
CA VAL A 4 5.74 14.99 -4.08
C VAL A 4 6.31 13.82 -4.89
N ASP A 5 7.64 13.73 -4.98
CA ASP A 5 8.31 12.65 -5.71
C ASP A 5 8.02 11.28 -5.08
N SER A 6 8.00 11.20 -3.74
CA SER A 6 7.71 9.97 -3.02
C SER A 6 6.29 9.47 -3.28
N LEU A 7 5.32 10.37 -3.42
CA LEU A 7 3.92 10.06 -3.70
C LEU A 7 3.60 9.96 -5.19
N THR A 8 4.60 10.11 -6.04
CA THR A 8 4.47 9.93 -7.49
C THR A 8 4.88 8.51 -7.87
N PRO A 9 4.13 7.79 -8.73
CA PRO A 9 4.51 6.46 -9.16
C PRO A 9 5.90 6.44 -9.80
N GLN A 10 6.80 5.64 -9.25
CA GLN A 10 8.17 5.47 -9.72
C GLN A 10 8.38 4.17 -10.48
N VAL A 11 7.59 3.14 -10.15
CA VAL A 11 7.62 1.85 -10.84
C VAL A 11 6.63 1.91 -12.00
N THR A 12 7.15 2.10 -13.20
CA THR A 12 6.34 2.25 -14.41
C THR A 12 6.62 1.17 -15.47
N SER A 13 7.57 0.26 -15.20
CA SER A 13 7.92 -0.82 -16.11
C SER A 13 7.04 -2.05 -15.91
N THR A 14 6.55 -2.58 -17.00
CA THR A 14 5.72 -3.78 -17.03
C THR A 14 6.54 -5.08 -16.92
N ALA A 15 7.86 -5.01 -17.09
CA ALA A 15 8.67 -6.22 -17.32
C ALA A 15 9.08 -6.97 -16.04
N VAL A 16 9.26 -6.28 -14.92
CA VAL A 16 9.88 -6.87 -13.72
C VAL A 16 8.94 -6.94 -12.53
N ASN A 17 8.05 -5.98 -12.35
CA ASN A 17 7.13 -5.91 -11.20
C ASN A 17 5.76 -5.40 -11.64
N ALA A 18 5.11 -6.15 -12.52
CA ALA A 18 3.83 -5.75 -13.09
C ALA A 18 2.75 -5.43 -12.05
N SER A 19 2.79 -6.07 -10.88
CA SER A 19 1.86 -5.81 -9.78
C SER A 19 2.08 -4.43 -9.11
N MET A 20 3.29 -3.88 -9.22
CA MET A 20 3.65 -2.59 -8.61
C MET A 20 3.54 -1.43 -9.59
N ASN A 21 3.31 -1.70 -10.87
CA ASN A 21 3.29 -0.68 -11.90
C ASN A 21 2.25 0.40 -11.58
N GLY A 22 2.71 1.65 -11.44
CA GLY A 22 1.89 2.79 -11.08
C GLY A 22 1.41 2.83 -9.61
N SER A 23 1.80 1.84 -8.81
CA SER A 23 1.33 1.70 -7.41
C SER A 23 2.46 1.77 -6.38
N TYR A 24 3.67 2.16 -6.80
CA TYR A 24 4.81 2.26 -5.91
C TYR A 24 5.60 3.53 -6.20
N GLY A 25 5.81 4.34 -5.18
CA GLY A 25 6.63 5.53 -5.21
C GLY A 25 8.04 5.25 -4.69
N LEU A 26 8.64 6.19 -3.99
CA LEU A 26 9.93 5.99 -3.31
C LEU A 26 9.68 5.31 -1.95
N GLN A 27 9.79 3.99 -1.92
CA GLN A 27 9.60 3.15 -0.73
C GLN A 27 8.19 3.22 -0.11
N ILE A 28 7.20 3.68 -0.86
CA ILE A 28 5.83 3.91 -0.41
C ILE A 28 4.87 3.24 -1.40
N TRP A 29 3.88 2.52 -0.88
CA TRP A 29 2.77 2.00 -1.66
C TRP A 29 1.75 3.10 -1.92
N LEU A 30 1.21 3.14 -3.12
CA LEU A 30 0.27 4.16 -3.58
C LEU A 30 -1.02 3.50 -4.06
N ASN A 31 -2.16 4.10 -3.70
CA ASN A 31 -3.46 3.75 -4.29
C ASN A 31 -3.77 4.61 -5.53
N SER A 32 -2.73 4.97 -6.26
CA SER A 32 -2.84 5.80 -7.47
C SER A 32 -3.77 5.17 -8.52
N ASP A 33 -4.54 6.00 -9.18
CA ASP A 33 -5.39 5.63 -10.32
C ASP A 33 -4.60 5.28 -11.59
N LYS A 34 -3.29 5.53 -11.59
CA LYS A 34 -2.38 5.27 -12.71
C LYS A 34 -1.78 3.88 -12.72
N GLY A 35 -2.20 3.02 -11.79
CA GLY A 35 -1.71 1.66 -11.72
C GLY A 35 -2.20 0.79 -12.89
N THR A 36 -1.34 -0.07 -13.39
CA THR A 36 -1.70 -1.09 -14.37
C THR A 36 -1.01 -2.40 -14.04
N SER A 37 -1.66 -3.51 -14.31
CA SER A 37 -1.03 -4.83 -14.23
C SER A 37 -1.63 -5.76 -15.27
N VAL A 38 -0.81 -6.10 -16.25
CA VAL A 38 -1.20 -7.05 -17.29
C VAL A 38 -1.39 -8.46 -16.70
N THR A 39 -0.57 -8.83 -15.74
CA THR A 39 -0.59 -10.18 -15.14
C THR A 39 -1.91 -10.49 -14.44
N VAL A 40 -2.51 -9.49 -13.78
CA VAL A 40 -3.78 -9.65 -13.06
C VAL A 40 -4.92 -8.89 -13.74
N GLY A 41 -4.72 -8.40 -14.96
CA GLY A 41 -5.73 -7.65 -15.69
C GLY A 41 -6.18 -6.35 -15.01
N ARG A 42 -5.31 -5.75 -14.18
CA ARG A 42 -5.65 -4.55 -13.42
C ARG A 42 -5.34 -3.29 -14.22
N THR A 43 -6.30 -2.38 -14.22
CA THR A 43 -6.12 -0.99 -14.66
C THR A 43 -6.66 -0.08 -13.56
N GLY A 44 -5.88 0.92 -13.14
CA GLY A 44 -6.25 1.84 -12.07
C GLY A 44 -5.68 1.46 -10.71
N SER A 45 -6.35 1.89 -9.65
CA SER A 45 -5.89 1.72 -8.27
C SER A 45 -5.80 0.26 -7.83
N LEU A 46 -4.90 -0.02 -6.87
CA LEU A 46 -4.86 -1.32 -6.19
C LEU A 46 -6.18 -1.63 -5.48
N TYR A 47 -6.79 -0.62 -4.92
CA TYR A 47 -8.06 -0.69 -4.21
C TYR A 47 -9.00 0.36 -4.79
N PRO A 48 -9.80 0.04 -5.82
CA PRO A 48 -10.62 1.02 -6.55
C PRO A 48 -11.65 1.75 -5.68
N ASP A 49 -12.12 1.11 -4.62
CA ASP A 49 -13.12 1.69 -3.71
C ASP A 49 -12.53 2.59 -2.63
N LEU A 50 -11.20 2.76 -2.61
CA LEU A 50 -10.50 3.56 -1.60
C LEU A 50 -9.98 4.85 -2.19
N PRO A 51 -9.68 5.88 -1.36
CA PRO A 51 -9.13 7.14 -1.84
C PRO A 51 -7.89 6.94 -2.71
N THR A 52 -7.84 7.60 -3.85
CA THR A 52 -6.70 7.49 -4.79
C THR A 52 -5.45 8.19 -4.32
N ASP A 53 -5.56 9.05 -3.32
CA ASP A 53 -4.45 9.73 -2.65
C ASP A 53 -3.94 8.97 -1.41
N MET A 54 -4.57 7.83 -1.08
CA MET A 54 -4.10 6.98 0.01
C MET A 54 -2.73 6.38 -0.33
N PHE A 55 -1.83 6.43 0.62
CA PHE A 55 -0.53 5.79 0.55
C PHE A 55 -0.22 5.06 1.84
N TRP A 56 0.70 4.08 1.78
CA TRP A 56 1.11 3.37 2.99
C TRP A 56 2.54 2.87 2.92
N PHE A 57 3.13 2.79 4.11
CA PHE A 57 4.34 2.05 4.37
C PHE A 57 3.96 0.68 4.91
N GLN A 58 4.65 -0.34 4.48
CA GLN A 58 4.43 -1.69 4.96
C GLN A 58 5.78 -2.30 5.35
N GLY A 59 5.94 -2.56 6.64
CA GLY A 59 7.09 -3.23 7.20
C GLY A 59 6.83 -4.70 7.49
N ALA A 60 7.89 -5.46 7.69
CA ALA A 60 7.80 -6.84 8.15
C ALA A 60 6.91 -6.94 9.39
N CYS A 61 6.28 -8.10 9.57
CA CYS A 61 5.42 -8.36 10.74
C CYS A 61 4.18 -7.47 10.81
N ARG A 62 3.72 -6.99 9.67
CA ARG A 62 2.50 -6.17 9.56
C ARG A 62 2.57 -4.87 10.33
N GLN A 63 3.70 -4.19 10.20
CA GLN A 63 3.82 -2.81 10.63
C GLN A 63 3.29 -1.92 9.52
N PHE A 64 2.40 -0.99 9.83
CA PHE A 64 1.81 -0.09 8.84
C PHE A 64 1.84 1.35 9.29
N GLY A 65 2.11 2.24 8.34
CA GLY A 65 1.79 3.65 8.44
C GLY A 65 0.98 4.02 7.20
N VAL A 66 -0.20 4.56 7.38
CA VAL A 66 -1.13 4.92 6.31
C VAL A 66 -1.41 6.40 6.36
N GLY A 67 -1.36 7.07 5.22
CA GLY A 67 -1.74 8.47 5.08
C GLY A 67 -2.84 8.65 4.04
N VAL A 68 -3.77 9.54 4.32
CA VAL A 68 -4.83 9.95 3.38
C VAL A 68 -4.93 11.47 3.41
N PRO A 69 -4.18 12.17 2.53
CA PRO A 69 -4.14 13.63 2.54
C PRO A 69 -5.50 14.29 2.39
N SER A 70 -6.38 13.77 1.54
CA SER A 70 -7.73 14.32 1.34
C SER A 70 -8.61 14.26 2.60
N LYS A 71 -8.22 13.45 3.59
CA LYS A 71 -8.92 13.31 4.87
C LYS A 71 -8.15 13.93 6.04
N ASP A 72 -6.97 14.51 5.77
CA ASP A 72 -6.05 15.00 6.81
C ASP A 72 -5.81 13.95 7.91
N LEU A 73 -5.61 12.69 7.48
CA LEU A 73 -5.58 11.53 8.35
C LEU A 73 -4.28 10.74 8.19
N THR A 74 -3.72 10.37 9.33
CA THR A 74 -2.61 9.41 9.40
C THR A 74 -2.96 8.33 10.43
N VAL A 75 -2.70 7.08 10.07
CA VAL A 75 -2.88 5.94 10.96
C VAL A 75 -1.57 5.17 11.05
N VAL A 76 -1.13 4.86 12.25
CA VAL A 76 0.04 4.02 12.49
C VAL A 76 -0.38 2.80 13.29
N MET A 77 -0.01 1.64 12.80
CA MET A 77 -0.21 0.37 13.50
C MET A 77 1.14 -0.31 13.70
N LEU A 78 1.50 -0.50 14.95
CA LEU A 78 2.67 -1.26 15.35
C LEU A 78 2.21 -2.55 16.02
N ARG A 79 2.72 -3.67 15.54
CA ARG A 79 2.33 -4.99 16.02
C ARG A 79 3.50 -5.65 16.76
N PRO A 80 3.32 -6.06 18.03
CA PRO A 80 4.31 -6.83 18.75
C PRO A 80 4.31 -8.31 18.28
N GLY A 81 5.32 -9.08 18.70
CA GLY A 81 5.34 -10.53 18.54
C GLY A 81 6.06 -11.04 17.31
N CYS A 82 6.81 -10.20 16.61
CA CYS A 82 7.66 -10.61 15.50
C CYS A 82 9.13 -10.46 15.91
N ASP A 83 9.50 -11.23 16.91
CA ASP A 83 10.78 -11.16 17.61
C ASP A 83 11.86 -12.04 16.99
N THR A 84 11.54 -12.81 15.94
CA THR A 84 12.49 -13.66 15.23
C THR A 84 12.43 -13.43 13.72
N LEU A 85 13.58 -13.65 13.05
CA LEU A 85 13.64 -13.60 11.58
C LEU A 85 12.73 -14.63 10.92
N GLU A 86 12.56 -15.79 11.56
CA GLU A 86 11.68 -16.85 11.06
C GLU A 86 10.23 -16.39 11.02
N LYS A 87 9.72 -15.79 12.09
CA LYS A 87 8.36 -15.24 12.14
C LYS A 87 8.17 -14.13 11.11
N ALA A 88 9.16 -13.24 10.96
CA ALA A 88 9.13 -12.18 9.96
C ALA A 88 9.05 -12.76 8.54
N PHE A 89 9.83 -13.79 8.26
CA PHE A 89 9.85 -14.46 6.97
C PHE A 89 8.52 -15.16 6.66
N LEU A 90 7.98 -15.91 7.62
CA LEU A 90 6.68 -16.60 7.47
C LEU A 90 5.52 -15.61 7.26
N ASP A 91 5.55 -14.47 7.94
CA ASP A 91 4.55 -13.42 7.77
C ASP A 91 4.59 -12.82 6.36
N GLN A 92 5.76 -12.72 5.75
CA GLN A 92 5.89 -12.23 4.36
C GLN A 92 5.43 -13.24 3.31
N LEU A 93 5.44 -14.53 3.60
CA LEU A 93 4.98 -15.56 2.66
C LEU A 93 3.46 -15.54 2.46
N ASP A 94 2.70 -14.99 3.39
CA ASP A 94 1.25 -14.85 3.28
C ASP A 94 0.86 -13.36 3.30
N PRO A 95 0.73 -12.71 2.14
CA PRO A 95 0.34 -11.30 2.05
C PRO A 95 -1.14 -11.06 2.35
N THR A 96 -1.97 -12.10 2.37
CA THR A 96 -3.43 -12.00 2.50
C THR A 96 -3.88 -11.17 3.70
N PRO A 97 -3.36 -11.40 4.93
CA PRO A 97 -3.76 -10.59 6.08
C PRO A 97 -3.43 -9.10 5.96
N ALA A 98 -2.30 -8.78 5.34
CA ALA A 98 -1.90 -7.39 5.11
C ALA A 98 -2.86 -6.71 4.12
N THR A 99 -3.18 -7.38 3.02
CA THR A 99 -4.12 -6.90 2.00
C THR A 99 -5.51 -6.68 2.59
N VAL A 100 -6.01 -7.64 3.37
CA VAL A 100 -7.31 -7.51 4.05
C VAL A 100 -7.29 -6.35 5.04
N PHE A 101 -6.23 -6.18 5.81
CA PHE A 101 -6.10 -5.07 6.76
C PHE A 101 -6.16 -3.72 6.05
N ILE A 102 -5.37 -3.52 5.01
CA ILE A 102 -5.34 -2.26 4.24
C ILE A 102 -6.72 -1.98 3.64
N TYR A 103 -7.38 -2.99 3.09
CA TYR A 103 -8.72 -2.85 2.52
C TYR A 103 -9.75 -2.44 3.57
N GLN A 104 -9.79 -3.11 4.72
CA GLN A 104 -10.74 -2.80 5.80
C GLN A 104 -10.48 -1.42 6.41
N LEU A 105 -9.21 -1.07 6.61
CA LEU A 105 -8.82 0.25 7.09
C LEU A 105 -9.26 1.34 6.11
N GLY A 106 -8.99 1.13 4.82
CA GLY A 106 -9.38 2.07 3.79
C GLY A 106 -10.90 2.25 3.70
N LYS A 107 -11.68 1.18 3.86
CA LYS A 107 -13.14 1.25 3.96
C LYS A 107 -13.60 2.10 5.13
N ALA A 108 -13.01 1.88 6.30
CA ALA A 108 -13.33 2.69 7.49
C ALA A 108 -12.99 4.16 7.27
N ILE A 109 -11.82 4.45 6.69
CA ILE A 109 -11.38 5.81 6.36
C ILE A 109 -12.32 6.46 5.35
N SER A 110 -12.71 5.75 4.31
CA SER A 110 -13.61 6.27 3.27
C SER A 110 -15.00 6.62 3.81
N SER A 111 -15.42 5.99 4.90
CA SER A 111 -16.70 6.31 5.57
C SER A 111 -16.64 7.55 6.46
N LEU A 112 -15.46 8.07 6.77
CA LEU A 112 -15.31 9.30 7.55
C LEU A 112 -15.74 10.52 6.73
N ARG A 113 -16.45 11.37 7.38
CA ARG A 113 -16.97 12.61 6.78
C ARG A 113 -16.05 13.80 7.04
#